data_577ab8942c3933f8afc9f0b5eda845c4
#
_entry.id   577ab8942c3933f8afc9f0b5eda845c4
#
_cell.length_a   1.000
_cell.length_b   1.000
_cell.length_c   1.000
_cell.angle_alpha   90.00
_cell.angle_beta   90.00
_cell.angle_gamma   90.00
#
_symmetry.space_group_name_H-M   'P 1'
#
loop_
_entity.id
_entity.type
_entity.pdbx_description
1 polymer ?
#
loop_
_entity_poly.entity_id
_entity_poly.type
_entity_poly.pdbx_seq_one_letter_code
_entity_poly.pdbx_strand_id
1 'polypeptide(L)'
;TIRRSRPPTAAAELRALDALLCAQISASNKTVFFLKSNLKFLRGTPWRNILKNWLFLATAIISEVIATSALKSSEGFTRLVPSFIVVAGYAAAFYFLSLTLKSIPVGIAYAVWSGLGIVLVTAIAWVLHGQKLDMWGFVGVGFIISGVAVLNLLSKASVH
;
A
#
# COMPACT_ATOMS: atom_id res chain seq x y z
N THR A 1 -23.27 71.82 -3.39
CA THR A 1 -24.43 71.02 -2.95
C THR A 1 -23.93 69.74 -2.33
N ILE A 2 -23.85 69.70 -1.00
CA ILE A 2 -23.39 68.54 -0.22
C ILE A 2 -24.59 67.59 -0.09
N ARG A 3 -24.47 66.42 -0.72
CA ARG A 3 -25.46 65.32 -0.62
C ARG A 3 -25.27 64.61 0.75
N ARG A 4 -26.08 64.96 1.73
CA ARG A 4 -26.18 64.24 3.01
C ARG A 4 -26.68 62.82 2.73
N SER A 5 -25.81 61.82 2.89
CA SER A 5 -26.19 60.43 2.92
C SER A 5 -27.09 60.18 4.15
N ARG A 6 -28.30 59.64 3.92
CA ARG A 6 -29.18 59.22 5.01
C ARG A 6 -28.52 58.09 5.80
N PRO A 7 -28.61 58.08 7.11
CA PRO A 7 -28.12 56.98 7.90
C PRO A 7 -28.89 55.69 7.55
N PRO A 8 -28.24 54.53 7.61
CA PRO A 8 -28.90 53.27 7.32
C PRO A 8 -30.07 53.05 8.28
N THR A 9 -31.18 52.54 7.75
CA THR A 9 -32.35 52.23 8.59
C THR A 9 -32.03 51.05 9.51
N ALA A 10 -32.56 51.04 10.73
CA ALA A 10 -32.38 49.97 11.72
C ALA A 10 -32.62 48.55 11.13
N ALA A 11 -33.54 48.48 10.15
CA ALA A 11 -33.80 47.24 9.42
C ALA A 11 -32.65 46.81 8.49
N ALA A 12 -31.83 47.71 8.01
CA ALA A 12 -30.66 47.41 7.18
C ALA A 12 -29.49 46.90 8.06
N GLU A 13 -29.34 47.48 9.25
CA GLU A 13 -28.33 47.01 10.24
C GLU A 13 -28.64 45.62 10.78
N LEU A 14 -29.91 45.34 11.10
CA LEU A 14 -30.35 44.01 11.51
C LEU A 14 -30.11 42.95 10.43
N ARG A 15 -30.37 43.23 9.16
CA ARG A 15 -30.08 42.32 8.04
C ARG A 15 -28.56 42.06 7.88
N ALA A 16 -27.74 43.09 8.09
CA ALA A 16 -26.29 42.96 8.03
C ALA A 16 -25.76 42.10 9.17
N LEU A 17 -26.31 42.24 10.39
CA LEU A 17 -25.97 41.39 11.53
C LEU A 17 -26.39 39.93 11.32
N ASP A 18 -27.60 39.68 10.81
CA ASP A 18 -28.05 38.32 10.47
C ASP A 18 -27.16 37.67 9.41
N ALA A 19 -26.77 38.43 8.39
CA ALA A 19 -25.86 37.93 7.36
C ALA A 19 -24.47 37.59 7.91
N LEU A 20 -23.94 38.40 8.81
CA LEU A 20 -22.68 38.15 9.49
C LEU A 20 -22.76 36.93 10.41
N LEU A 21 -23.86 36.79 11.19
CA LEU A 21 -24.08 35.62 12.03
C LEU A 21 -24.20 34.32 11.20
N CYS A 22 -24.97 34.36 10.10
CA CYS A 22 -25.07 33.22 9.19
C CYS A 22 -23.70 32.85 8.56
N ALA A 23 -22.90 33.83 8.18
CA ALA A 23 -21.57 33.63 7.63
C ALA A 23 -20.63 33.03 8.69
N GLN A 24 -20.70 33.51 9.93
CA GLN A 24 -19.89 33.02 11.06
C GLN A 24 -20.24 31.58 11.43
N ILE A 25 -21.54 31.24 11.49
CA ILE A 25 -22.04 29.88 11.74
C ILE A 25 -21.62 28.94 10.60
N SER A 26 -21.70 29.39 9.34
CA SER A 26 -21.27 28.60 8.18
C SER A 26 -19.76 28.35 8.18
N ALA A 27 -18.94 29.32 8.54
CA ALA A 27 -17.49 29.17 8.68
C ALA A 27 -17.13 28.22 9.83
N SER A 28 -17.81 28.35 10.99
CA SER A 28 -17.65 27.45 12.14
C SER A 28 -17.99 26.01 11.78
N ASN A 29 -19.06 25.79 11.03
CA ASN A 29 -19.49 24.45 10.61
C ASN A 29 -18.49 23.79 9.64
N LYS A 30 -17.88 24.56 8.74
CA LYS A 30 -16.80 24.09 7.86
C LYS A 30 -15.55 23.73 8.66
N THR A 31 -15.19 24.53 9.63
CA THR A 31 -14.04 24.28 10.52
C THR A 31 -14.26 23.02 11.36
N VAL A 32 -15.46 22.86 11.94
CA VAL A 32 -15.84 21.66 12.70
C VAL A 32 -15.86 20.41 11.81
N PHE A 33 -16.36 20.53 10.58
CA PHE A 33 -16.35 19.43 9.60
C PHE A 33 -14.91 19.04 9.23
N PHE A 34 -14.04 20.03 8.98
CA PHE A 34 -12.63 19.82 8.66
C PHE A 34 -11.88 19.18 9.84
N LEU A 35 -12.14 19.65 11.08
CA LEU A 35 -11.57 19.07 12.29
C LEU A 35 -12.08 17.64 12.53
N LYS A 36 -13.37 17.36 12.33
CA LYS A 36 -13.93 16.01 12.42
C LYS A 36 -13.35 15.08 11.35
N SER A 37 -13.15 15.56 10.13
CA SER A 37 -12.52 14.82 9.05
C SER A 37 -11.06 14.47 9.38
N ASN A 38 -10.29 15.44 9.88
CA ASN A 38 -8.91 15.22 10.31
C ASN A 38 -8.80 14.32 11.55
N LEU A 39 -9.72 14.45 12.51
CA LEU A 39 -9.79 13.57 13.69
C LEU A 39 -10.19 12.13 13.30
N LYS A 40 -11.05 11.97 12.29
CA LYS A 40 -11.38 10.64 11.74
C LYS A 40 -10.19 10.02 11.02
N PHE A 41 -9.39 10.83 10.32
CA PHE A 41 -8.12 10.42 9.72
C PHE A 41 -7.09 10.02 10.78
N LEU A 42 -7.00 10.74 11.91
CA LEU A 42 -6.09 10.43 13.01
C LEU A 42 -6.57 9.26 13.90
N ARG A 43 -7.89 9.03 14.00
CA ARG A 43 -8.49 7.94 14.79
C ARG A 43 -8.46 6.58 14.08
N GLY A 44 -8.55 6.56 12.76
CA GLY A 44 -8.30 5.36 11.98
C GLY A 44 -6.81 5.26 11.78
N THR A 45 -6.08 4.58 12.68
CA THR A 45 -4.64 4.42 12.57
C THR A 45 -4.29 3.84 11.18
N PRO A 46 -3.85 4.65 10.21
CA PRO A 46 -3.52 4.17 8.88
C PRO A 46 -2.40 3.13 8.95
N TRP A 47 -1.56 3.21 9.96
CA TRP A 47 -0.45 2.30 10.24
C TRP A 47 -0.86 0.84 10.43
N ARG A 48 -1.97 0.57 11.13
CA ARG A 48 -2.45 -0.81 11.30
C ARG A 48 -2.87 -1.46 9.99
N ASN A 49 -3.50 -0.70 9.11
CA ASN A 49 -3.92 -1.22 7.79
C ASN A 49 -2.73 -1.33 6.83
N ILE A 50 -1.80 -0.39 6.88
CA ILE A 50 -0.55 -0.45 6.13
C ILE A 50 0.25 -1.68 6.55
N LEU A 51 0.48 -1.88 7.84
CA LEU A 51 1.20 -3.06 8.35
C LEU A 51 0.52 -4.38 7.95
N LYS A 52 -0.81 -4.47 8.05
CA LYS A 52 -1.54 -5.68 7.63
C LYS A 52 -1.32 -6.02 6.16
N ASN A 53 -1.37 -5.03 5.27
CA ASN A 53 -1.21 -5.24 3.83
C ASN A 53 0.22 -5.69 3.48
N TRP A 54 1.22 -5.11 4.15
CA TRP A 54 2.61 -5.54 3.99
C TRP A 54 2.86 -6.94 4.59
N LEU A 55 2.17 -7.28 5.69
CA LEU A 55 2.22 -8.64 6.25
C LEU A 55 1.57 -9.65 5.31
N PHE A 56 0.47 -9.33 4.64
CA PHE A 56 -0.12 -10.20 3.62
C PHE A 56 0.84 -10.42 2.46
N LEU A 57 1.51 -9.37 1.98
CA LEU A 57 2.51 -9.47 0.93
C LEU A 57 3.70 -10.34 1.37
N ALA A 58 4.22 -10.14 2.58
CA ALA A 58 5.30 -10.94 3.12
C ALA A 58 4.90 -12.42 3.25
N THR A 59 3.69 -12.71 3.73
CA THR A 59 3.15 -14.07 3.83
C THR A 59 3.01 -14.71 2.44
N ALA A 60 2.55 -13.95 1.44
CA ALA A 60 2.46 -14.41 0.05
C ALA A 60 3.84 -14.82 -0.48
N ILE A 61 4.85 -13.96 -0.29
CA ILE A 61 6.23 -14.22 -0.73
C ILE A 61 6.83 -15.47 -0.03
N ILE A 62 6.65 -15.58 1.28
CA ILE A 62 7.16 -16.74 2.05
C ILE A 62 6.50 -18.03 1.57
N SER A 63 5.17 -18.02 1.36
CA SER A 63 4.42 -19.18 0.87
C SER A 63 4.88 -19.61 -0.52
N GLU A 64 5.13 -18.65 -1.42
CA GLU A 64 5.67 -18.91 -2.75
C GLU A 64 7.08 -19.50 -2.69
N VAL A 65 7.96 -18.93 -1.86
CA VAL A 65 9.35 -19.39 -1.73
C VAL A 65 9.40 -20.83 -1.24
N ILE A 66 8.53 -21.20 -0.28
CA ILE A 66 8.37 -22.58 0.17
C ILE A 66 7.89 -23.49 -0.97
N ALA A 67 6.85 -23.07 -1.69
CA ALA A 67 6.31 -23.81 -2.82
C ALA A 67 7.34 -24.03 -3.93
N THR A 68 8.04 -22.97 -4.34
CA THR A 68 9.08 -23.01 -5.37
C THR A 68 10.26 -23.90 -4.95
N SER A 69 10.66 -23.85 -3.67
CA SER A 69 11.72 -24.72 -3.16
C SER A 69 11.31 -26.20 -3.15
N ALA A 70 10.06 -26.50 -2.79
CA ALA A 70 9.49 -27.83 -2.82
C ALA A 70 9.27 -28.36 -4.25
N LEU A 71 9.08 -27.46 -5.23
CA LEU A 71 8.86 -27.81 -6.63
C LEU A 71 10.03 -28.62 -7.22
N LYS A 72 11.26 -28.23 -6.89
CA LYS A 72 12.44 -29.00 -7.29
C LYS A 72 12.44 -30.41 -6.69
N SER A 73 12.01 -30.56 -5.45
CA SER A 73 11.93 -31.84 -4.74
C SER A 73 10.75 -32.71 -5.17
N SER A 74 9.78 -32.17 -5.91
CA SER A 74 8.59 -32.89 -6.38
C SER A 74 8.87 -33.79 -7.58
N GLU A 75 10.03 -33.62 -8.23
CA GLU A 75 10.44 -34.38 -9.43
C GLU A 75 9.33 -34.45 -10.50
N GLY A 76 8.81 -33.28 -10.88
CA GLY A 76 7.71 -33.20 -11.86
C GLY A 76 6.37 -33.70 -11.31
N PHE A 77 6.10 -33.47 -10.02
CA PHE A 77 4.88 -33.90 -9.30
C PHE A 77 4.72 -35.41 -9.14
N THR A 78 5.82 -36.18 -9.26
CA THR A 78 5.79 -37.62 -9.04
C THR A 78 5.82 -37.99 -7.53
N ARG A 79 6.37 -37.10 -6.70
CA ARG A 79 6.42 -37.28 -5.26
C ARG A 79 5.26 -36.56 -4.58
N LEU A 80 4.36 -37.31 -3.91
CA LEU A 80 3.10 -36.79 -3.36
C LEU A 80 3.31 -35.68 -2.31
N VAL A 81 4.22 -35.88 -1.33
CA VAL A 81 4.40 -34.91 -0.23
C VAL A 81 4.92 -33.56 -0.73
N PRO A 82 6.02 -33.47 -1.50
CA PRO A 82 6.47 -32.19 -2.06
C PRO A 82 5.42 -31.57 -2.99
N SER A 83 4.73 -32.39 -3.80
CA SER A 83 3.68 -31.90 -4.71
C SER A 83 2.52 -31.23 -3.95
N PHE A 84 2.10 -31.81 -2.84
CA PHE A 84 1.08 -31.20 -1.98
C PHE A 84 1.55 -29.84 -1.41
N ILE A 85 2.81 -29.76 -0.96
CA ILE A 85 3.41 -28.51 -0.46
C ILE A 85 3.42 -27.44 -1.56
N VAL A 86 3.76 -27.81 -2.80
CA VAL A 86 3.74 -26.92 -3.95
C VAL A 86 2.35 -26.34 -4.17
N VAL A 87 1.34 -27.20 -4.29
CA VAL A 87 -0.04 -26.76 -4.57
C VAL A 87 -0.59 -25.90 -3.44
N ALA A 88 -0.45 -26.36 -2.19
CA ALA A 88 -0.92 -25.61 -1.03
C ALA A 88 -0.17 -24.26 -0.86
N GLY A 89 1.14 -24.25 -1.08
CA GLY A 89 1.96 -23.05 -0.96
C GLY A 89 1.64 -22.01 -2.02
N TYR A 90 1.47 -22.41 -3.29
CA TYR A 90 1.03 -21.45 -4.32
C TYR A 90 -0.39 -20.97 -4.11
N ALA A 91 -1.32 -21.83 -3.69
CA ALA A 91 -2.68 -21.42 -3.36
C ALA A 91 -2.69 -20.36 -2.24
N ALA A 92 -1.91 -20.57 -1.18
CA ALA A 92 -1.76 -19.60 -0.11
C ALA A 92 -1.10 -18.29 -0.61
N ALA A 93 -0.03 -18.37 -1.43
CA ALA A 93 0.65 -17.22 -1.98
C ALA A 93 -0.30 -16.33 -2.78
N PHE A 94 -1.06 -16.89 -3.71
CA PHE A 94 -2.01 -16.12 -4.52
C PHE A 94 -3.20 -15.61 -3.72
N TYR A 95 -3.66 -16.34 -2.71
CA TYR A 95 -4.70 -15.87 -1.80
C TYR A 95 -4.25 -14.60 -1.06
N PHE A 96 -3.09 -14.62 -0.40
CA PHE A 96 -2.57 -13.47 0.32
C PHE A 96 -2.19 -12.32 -0.61
N LEU A 97 -1.67 -12.61 -1.81
CA LEU A 97 -1.43 -11.60 -2.83
C LEU A 97 -2.74 -10.90 -3.24
N SER A 98 -3.83 -11.65 -3.43
CA SER A 98 -5.14 -11.07 -3.77
C SER A 98 -5.65 -10.11 -2.71
N LEU A 99 -5.39 -10.41 -1.42
CA LEU A 99 -5.73 -9.51 -0.31
C LEU A 99 -4.86 -8.24 -0.33
N THR A 100 -3.58 -8.38 -0.67
CA THR A 100 -2.64 -7.26 -0.80
C THR A 100 -3.07 -6.27 -1.89
N LEU A 101 -3.49 -6.79 -3.05
CA LEU A 101 -3.91 -5.99 -4.21
C LEU A 101 -5.17 -5.15 -3.99
N LYS A 102 -5.92 -5.40 -2.90
CA LYS A 102 -7.05 -4.53 -2.51
C LYS A 102 -6.60 -3.15 -2.01
N SER A 103 -5.34 -3.00 -1.62
CA SER A 103 -4.84 -1.79 -0.95
C SER A 103 -3.50 -1.29 -1.50
N ILE A 104 -2.70 -2.15 -2.11
CA ILE A 104 -1.41 -1.80 -2.71
C ILE A 104 -1.55 -1.83 -4.23
N PRO A 105 -1.07 -0.79 -4.96
CA PRO A 105 -1.08 -0.78 -6.42
C PRO A 105 -0.41 -2.02 -6.98
N VAL A 106 -1.03 -2.61 -8.02
CA VAL A 106 -0.57 -3.87 -8.63
C VAL A 106 0.91 -3.81 -9.02
N GLY A 107 1.35 -2.70 -9.64
CA GLY A 107 2.75 -2.53 -10.06
C GLY A 107 3.73 -2.56 -8.90
N ILE A 108 3.40 -1.92 -7.77
CA ILE A 108 4.25 -1.90 -6.57
C ILE A 108 4.25 -3.28 -5.90
N ALA A 109 3.08 -3.89 -5.73
CA ALA A 109 2.96 -5.22 -5.13
C ALA A 109 3.76 -6.26 -5.94
N TYR A 110 3.64 -6.25 -7.26
CA TYR A 110 4.37 -7.15 -8.15
C TYR A 110 5.87 -6.91 -8.15
N ALA A 111 6.32 -5.66 -8.16
CA ALA A 111 7.74 -5.32 -8.11
C ALA A 111 8.40 -5.82 -6.81
N VAL A 112 7.74 -5.59 -5.67
CA VAL A 112 8.24 -6.06 -4.37
C VAL A 112 8.19 -7.59 -4.29
N TRP A 113 7.08 -8.18 -4.70
CA TRP A 113 6.88 -9.63 -4.67
C TRP A 113 7.93 -10.36 -5.54
N SER A 114 8.06 -9.97 -6.81
CA SER A 114 9.03 -10.59 -7.71
C SER A 114 10.48 -10.33 -7.28
N GLY A 115 10.80 -9.10 -6.88
CA GLY A 115 12.14 -8.74 -6.44
C GLY A 115 12.58 -9.52 -5.20
N LEU A 116 11.77 -9.51 -4.13
CA LEU A 116 12.06 -10.27 -2.91
C LEU A 116 11.98 -11.78 -3.15
N GLY A 117 11.00 -12.23 -3.96
CA GLY A 117 10.88 -13.65 -4.33
C GLY A 117 12.16 -14.18 -4.97
N ILE A 118 12.69 -13.49 -5.99
CA ILE A 118 13.93 -13.88 -6.66
C ILE A 118 15.11 -13.93 -5.66
N VAL A 119 15.26 -12.92 -4.82
CA VAL A 119 16.36 -12.88 -3.83
C VAL A 119 16.27 -14.07 -2.87
N LEU A 120 15.08 -14.34 -2.33
CA LEU A 120 14.88 -15.42 -1.37
C LEU A 120 15.02 -16.81 -2.00
N VAL A 121 14.43 -17.03 -3.19
CA VAL A 121 14.55 -18.30 -3.92
C VAL A 121 16.02 -18.57 -4.26
N THR A 122 16.74 -17.54 -4.72
CA THR A 122 18.18 -17.66 -5.02
C THR A 122 18.99 -17.99 -3.78
N ALA A 123 18.72 -17.33 -2.64
CA ALA A 123 19.39 -17.63 -1.38
C ALA A 123 19.13 -19.07 -0.91
N ILE A 124 17.88 -19.53 -0.99
CA ILE A 124 17.50 -20.90 -0.61
C ILE A 124 18.11 -21.92 -1.59
N ALA A 125 18.10 -21.66 -2.90
CA ALA A 125 18.73 -22.51 -3.88
C ALA A 125 20.24 -22.68 -3.61
N TRP A 126 20.89 -21.61 -3.17
CA TRP A 126 22.28 -21.66 -2.76
C TRP A 126 22.46 -22.55 -1.51
N VAL A 127 21.68 -22.32 -0.46
CA VAL A 127 21.83 -23.02 0.82
C VAL A 127 21.40 -24.49 0.73
N LEU A 128 20.22 -24.77 0.14
CA LEU A 128 19.65 -26.12 0.12
C LEU A 128 20.12 -26.97 -1.07
N HIS A 129 20.43 -26.35 -2.19
CA HIS A 129 20.78 -27.10 -3.42
C HIS A 129 22.21 -26.87 -3.88
N GLY A 130 23.02 -26.10 -3.13
CA GLY A 130 24.41 -25.81 -3.47
C GLY A 130 24.58 -25.00 -4.76
N GLN A 131 23.53 -24.39 -5.27
CA GLN A 131 23.54 -23.59 -6.51
C GLN A 131 24.16 -22.21 -6.23
N LYS A 132 25.46 -22.10 -6.47
CA LYS A 132 26.18 -20.83 -6.27
C LYS A 132 25.86 -19.85 -7.40
N LEU A 133 25.58 -18.61 -7.03
CA LEU A 133 25.52 -17.51 -7.98
C LEU A 133 26.93 -17.14 -8.44
N ASP A 134 27.06 -16.86 -9.73
CA ASP A 134 28.26 -16.23 -10.27
C ASP A 134 28.23 -14.71 -10.03
N MET A 135 29.32 -14.01 -10.38
CA MET A 135 29.43 -12.56 -10.21
C MET A 135 28.32 -11.81 -10.94
N TRP A 136 27.95 -12.24 -12.14
CA TRP A 136 26.90 -11.62 -12.95
C TRP A 136 25.51 -11.80 -12.34
N GLY A 137 25.27 -12.95 -11.70
CA GLY A 137 24.06 -13.21 -10.92
C GLY A 137 23.91 -12.24 -9.74
N PHE A 138 24.98 -11.96 -8.99
CA PHE A 138 24.97 -10.96 -7.92
C PHE A 138 24.69 -9.55 -8.44
N VAL A 139 25.29 -9.18 -9.58
CA VAL A 139 25.04 -7.89 -10.24
C VAL A 139 23.56 -7.79 -10.65
N GLY A 140 23.02 -8.85 -11.26
CA GLY A 140 21.60 -8.90 -11.69
C GLY A 140 20.63 -8.75 -10.51
N VAL A 141 20.85 -9.49 -9.42
CA VAL A 141 20.06 -9.35 -8.17
C VAL A 141 20.18 -7.94 -7.61
N GLY A 142 21.36 -7.33 -7.64
CA GLY A 142 21.58 -5.94 -7.23
C GLY A 142 20.73 -4.95 -8.02
N PHE A 143 20.63 -5.11 -9.34
CA PHE A 143 19.76 -4.28 -10.19
C PHE A 143 18.27 -4.47 -9.86
N ILE A 144 17.83 -5.69 -9.59
CA ILE A 144 16.45 -5.97 -9.20
C ILE A 144 16.11 -5.25 -7.89
N ILE A 145 16.96 -5.38 -6.88
CA ILE A 145 16.76 -4.72 -5.58
C ILE A 145 16.72 -3.19 -5.76
N SER A 146 17.65 -2.65 -6.56
CA SER A 146 17.69 -1.22 -6.84
C SER A 146 16.43 -0.73 -7.55
N GLY A 147 15.94 -1.48 -8.56
CA GLY A 147 14.70 -1.18 -9.27
C GLY A 147 13.47 -1.19 -8.34
N VAL A 148 13.37 -2.18 -7.45
CA VAL A 148 12.30 -2.24 -6.45
C VAL A 148 12.38 -1.06 -5.48
N ALA A 149 13.59 -0.67 -5.04
CA ALA A 149 13.78 0.48 -4.17
C ALA A 149 13.33 1.79 -4.86
N VAL A 150 13.68 1.98 -6.13
CA VAL A 150 13.27 3.14 -6.93
C VAL A 150 11.74 3.20 -7.04
N LEU A 151 11.08 2.08 -7.34
CA LEU A 151 9.62 2.02 -7.42
C LEU A 151 8.94 2.36 -6.08
N ASN A 152 9.47 1.89 -4.97
CA ASN A 152 8.88 2.14 -3.65
C ASN A 152 9.16 3.54 -3.10
N LEU A 153 10.33 4.11 -3.38
CA LEU A 153 10.76 5.38 -2.80
C LEU A 153 10.45 6.58 -3.69
N LEU A 154 10.52 6.41 -5.01
CA LEU A 154 10.43 7.51 -5.97
C LEU A 154 9.14 7.49 -6.80
N SER A 155 8.47 6.34 -6.96
CA SER A 155 7.23 6.26 -7.71
C SER A 155 6.06 6.82 -6.90
N LYS A 156 5.28 7.70 -7.53
CA LYS A 156 4.04 8.25 -6.98
C LYS A 156 2.80 7.41 -7.40
N ALA A 157 2.98 6.13 -7.72
CA ALA A 157 1.88 5.27 -8.10
C ALA A 157 0.86 5.17 -6.96
N SER A 158 -0.35 5.66 -7.19
CA SER A 158 -1.47 5.62 -6.25
C SER A 158 -2.57 4.69 -6.75
N VAL A 159 -3.30 4.10 -5.81
CA VAL A 159 -4.55 3.39 -6.11
C VAL A 159 -5.63 4.46 -6.33
N HIS A 160 -6.22 4.50 -7.53
CA HIS A 160 -7.43 5.26 -7.82
C HIS A 160 -8.64 4.38 -7.60
#